data_fd87c8f8a1abbf96db4fab7fb2e3c7c9
#
_entry.id   fd87c8f8a1abbf96db4fab7fb2e3c7c9
#
_cell.length_a   1.000
_cell.length_b   1.000
_cell.length_c   1.000
_cell.angle_alpha   90.00
_cell.angle_beta   90.00
_cell.angle_gamma   90.00
#
_symmetry.space_group_name_H-M   'P 1'
#
loop_
_entity.id
_entity.type
_entity.pdbx_description
1 polymer ?
#
loop_
_entity_poly.entity_id
_entity_poly.type
_entity_poly.pdbx_seq_one_letter_code
_entity_poly.pdbx_strand_id
1 'polypeptide(L)'
;MEYPILDAKATGARIKELRKAHHLKVEEVANFMGFESVQAVYKWQRGESLPTVDNLYALSKLFGTTVDDILRGNIEKDESPSLSVFYTNKEKLKRIA
;
A
#
# COMPACT_ATOMS: atom_id res chain seq x y z
N MET A 1 -11.25 22.74 2.07
CA MET A 1 -10.90 21.36 1.72
C MET A 1 -9.46 21.09 2.06
N GLU A 2 -9.20 19.95 2.64
CA GLU A 2 -7.88 19.58 3.10
C GLU A 2 -7.04 19.08 1.95
N TYR A 3 -5.79 19.50 1.93
CA TYR A 3 -4.88 19.00 0.92
C TYR A 3 -4.41 17.59 1.31
N PRO A 4 -4.50 16.62 0.42
CA PRO A 4 -4.08 15.25 0.76
C PRO A 4 -2.56 15.18 0.91
N ILE A 5 -2.13 14.65 2.04
CA ILE A 5 -0.69 14.49 2.33
C ILE A 5 -0.46 13.07 2.77
N LEU A 6 0.56 12.43 2.23
CA LEU A 6 0.92 11.08 2.64
C LEU A 6 1.58 11.10 4.00
N ASP A 7 1.30 10.06 4.76
CA ASP A 7 1.91 9.84 6.07
C ASP A 7 2.90 8.70 5.92
N ALA A 8 4.18 9.05 5.88
CA ALA A 8 5.23 8.07 5.63
C ALA A 8 5.29 7.03 6.75
N LYS A 9 5.07 7.46 7.98
CA LYS A 9 5.15 6.55 9.10
C LYS A 9 4.02 5.55 9.08
N ALA A 10 2.82 6.02 8.84
CA ALA A 10 1.65 5.14 8.78
C ALA A 10 1.76 4.21 7.58
N THR A 11 2.25 4.71 6.46
CA THR A 11 2.47 3.89 5.27
C THR A 11 3.50 2.80 5.56
N GLY A 12 4.59 3.17 6.25
CA GLY A 12 5.60 2.19 6.61
C GLY A 12 5.07 1.11 7.52
N ALA A 13 4.23 1.49 8.47
CA ALA A 13 3.60 0.52 9.36
C ALA A 13 2.69 -0.41 8.57
N ARG A 14 2.01 0.11 7.57
CA ARG A 14 1.15 -0.71 6.72
C ARG A 14 1.97 -1.70 5.91
N ILE A 15 3.11 -1.27 5.38
CA ILE A 15 4.00 -2.17 4.65
C ILE A 15 4.45 -3.31 5.55
N LYS A 16 4.82 -2.98 6.78
CA LYS A 16 5.25 -4.00 7.73
C LYS A 16 4.11 -4.96 8.05
N GLU A 17 2.93 -4.42 8.22
CA GLU A 17 1.75 -5.23 8.50
C GLU A 17 1.48 -6.22 7.38
N LEU A 18 1.51 -5.74 6.14
CA LEU A 18 1.27 -6.58 4.97
C LEU A 18 2.35 -7.63 4.83
N ARG A 19 3.61 -7.23 5.07
CA ARG A 19 4.71 -8.18 5.00
C ARG A 19 4.49 -9.32 5.98
N LYS A 20 4.14 -8.98 7.21
CA LYS A 20 3.94 -10.00 8.24
C LYS A 20 2.72 -10.87 7.93
N ALA A 21 1.68 -10.27 7.39
CA ALA A 21 0.49 -11.03 7.04
C ALA A 21 0.80 -12.08 5.98
N HIS A 22 1.78 -11.82 5.14
CA HIS A 22 2.18 -12.76 4.11
C HIS A 22 3.35 -13.63 4.56
N HIS A 23 3.71 -13.54 5.84
CA HIS A 23 4.79 -14.36 6.43
C HIS A 23 6.11 -14.17 5.70
N LEU A 24 6.37 -12.94 5.27
CA LEU A 24 7.61 -12.65 4.55
C LEU A 24 8.61 -11.98 5.48
N LYS A 25 9.87 -12.35 5.33
CA LYS A 25 10.95 -11.68 6.02
C LYS A 25 11.36 -10.46 5.23
N VAL A 26 12.00 -9.51 5.91
CA VAL A 26 12.48 -8.31 5.24
C VAL A 26 13.41 -8.68 4.10
N GLU A 27 14.25 -9.68 4.31
CA GLU A 27 15.18 -10.14 3.28
C GLU A 27 14.45 -10.64 2.05
N GLU A 28 13.32 -11.29 2.27
CA GLU A 28 12.55 -11.80 1.14
C GLU A 28 11.95 -10.69 0.33
N VAL A 29 11.48 -9.65 1.01
CA VAL A 29 10.95 -8.48 0.31
C VAL A 29 12.07 -7.81 -0.47
N ALA A 30 13.23 -7.62 0.15
CA ALA A 30 14.36 -6.99 -0.52
C ALA A 30 14.77 -7.79 -1.75
N ASN A 31 14.81 -9.11 -1.62
CA ASN A 31 15.15 -9.97 -2.75
C ASN A 31 14.16 -9.84 -3.88
N PHE A 32 12.89 -9.82 -3.53
CA PHE A 32 11.84 -9.65 -4.55
C PHE A 32 12.02 -8.34 -5.31
N MET A 33 12.41 -7.30 -4.58
CA MET A 33 12.58 -5.98 -5.18
C MET A 33 13.88 -5.86 -5.97
N GLY A 34 14.77 -6.84 -5.85
CA GLY A 34 16.05 -6.77 -6.51
C GLY A 34 17.07 -5.89 -5.79
N PHE A 35 16.87 -5.64 -4.51
CA PHE A 35 17.77 -4.80 -3.73
C PHE A 35 18.94 -5.61 -3.22
N GLU A 36 20.09 -4.97 -3.12
CA GLU A 36 21.29 -5.62 -2.61
C GLU A 36 21.31 -5.68 -1.09
N SER A 37 20.50 -4.87 -0.43
CA SER A 37 20.48 -4.88 1.03
C SER A 37 19.05 -4.66 1.50
N VAL A 38 18.85 -4.84 2.80
CA VAL A 38 17.53 -4.69 3.41
C VAL A 38 17.24 -3.27 3.84
N GLN A 39 18.19 -2.35 3.64
CA GLN A 39 18.07 -1.02 4.21
C GLN A 39 16.87 -0.25 3.73
N ALA A 40 16.56 -0.32 2.44
CA ALA A 40 15.42 0.42 1.91
C ALA A 40 14.13 -0.04 2.55
N VAL A 41 13.97 -1.36 2.72
CA VAL A 41 12.75 -1.90 3.30
C VAL A 41 12.61 -1.43 4.75
N TYR A 42 13.68 -1.44 5.49
CA TYR A 42 13.63 -0.95 6.87
C TYR A 42 13.32 0.54 6.92
N LYS A 43 13.88 1.31 6.00
CA LYS A 43 13.59 2.75 5.97
C LYS A 43 12.11 3.00 5.69
N TRP A 44 11.54 2.22 4.79
CA TRP A 44 10.11 2.33 4.54
C TRP A 44 9.33 2.05 5.82
N GLN A 45 9.66 0.95 6.48
CA GLN A 45 8.91 0.54 7.68
C GLN A 45 9.02 1.55 8.81
N ARG A 46 10.15 2.26 8.89
CA ARG A 46 10.33 3.28 9.93
C ARG A 46 9.76 4.62 9.53
N GLY A 47 9.31 4.76 8.29
CA GLY A 47 8.75 6.01 7.83
C GLY A 47 9.82 7.04 7.48
N GLU A 48 11.05 6.60 7.26
CA GLU A 48 12.14 7.49 6.89
C GLU A 48 12.10 7.87 5.43
N SER A 49 11.50 7.03 4.61
CA SER A 49 11.30 7.33 3.20
C SER A 49 10.13 6.53 2.71
N LEU A 50 9.55 7.00 1.62
CA LEU A 50 8.46 6.28 0.96
C LEU A 50 9.03 5.52 -0.22
N PRO A 51 8.45 4.37 -0.55
CA PRO A 51 8.84 3.69 -1.78
C PRO A 51 8.52 4.56 -2.98
N THR A 52 9.32 4.41 -4.03
CA THR A 52 9.01 5.07 -5.29
C THR A 52 7.75 4.43 -5.89
N VAL A 53 7.21 5.08 -6.91
CA VAL A 53 5.98 4.60 -7.52
C VAL A 53 6.15 3.18 -8.06
N ASP A 54 7.26 2.91 -8.74
CA ASP A 54 7.50 1.56 -9.26
C ASP A 54 7.66 0.55 -8.13
N ASN A 55 8.29 0.94 -7.04
CA ASN A 55 8.42 0.01 -5.91
C ASN A 55 7.07 -0.23 -5.25
N LEU A 56 6.22 0.80 -5.19
CA LEU A 56 4.87 0.62 -4.68
C LEU A 56 4.09 -0.35 -5.56
N TYR A 57 4.23 -0.22 -6.85
CA TYR A 57 3.55 -1.12 -7.77
C TYR A 57 4.01 -2.56 -7.52
N ALA A 58 5.32 -2.75 -7.39
CA ALA A 58 5.86 -4.08 -7.14
C ALA A 58 5.36 -4.63 -5.81
N LEU A 59 5.34 -3.79 -4.77
CA LEU A 59 4.83 -4.22 -3.46
C LEU A 59 3.36 -4.61 -3.54
N SER A 60 2.59 -3.88 -4.33
CA SER A 60 1.17 -4.21 -4.45
C SER A 60 0.99 -5.60 -5.05
N LYS A 61 1.86 -5.97 -5.98
CA LYS A 61 1.79 -7.31 -6.57
C LYS A 61 2.26 -8.36 -5.59
N LEU A 62 3.33 -8.05 -4.86
CA LEU A 62 3.86 -8.99 -3.88
C LEU A 62 2.82 -9.28 -2.79
N PHE A 63 2.15 -8.25 -2.33
CA PHE A 63 1.18 -8.39 -1.25
C PHE A 63 -0.23 -8.68 -1.74
N GLY A 64 -0.44 -8.74 -3.06
CA GLY A 64 -1.76 -9.04 -3.59
C GLY A 64 -2.79 -7.99 -3.25
N THR A 65 -2.38 -6.73 -3.23
CA THR A 65 -3.29 -5.65 -2.90
C THR A 65 -3.05 -4.49 -3.86
N THR A 66 -3.64 -3.35 -3.58
CA THR A 66 -3.50 -2.18 -4.44
C THR A 66 -2.53 -1.19 -3.83
N VAL A 67 -1.97 -0.32 -4.66
CA VAL A 67 -1.11 0.75 -4.17
C VAL A 67 -1.88 1.61 -3.18
N ASP A 68 -3.13 1.90 -3.50
CA ASP A 68 -3.94 2.73 -2.63
C ASP A 68 -4.14 2.11 -1.25
N ASP A 69 -4.21 0.78 -1.20
CA ASP A 69 -4.36 0.09 0.07
C ASP A 69 -3.08 0.14 0.90
N ILE A 70 -1.94 0.30 0.26
CA ILE A 70 -0.67 0.41 0.97
C ILE A 70 -0.47 1.81 1.52
N LEU A 71 -0.86 2.83 0.77
CA LEU A 71 -0.62 4.21 1.15
C LEU A 71 -1.57 4.66 2.25
N ARG A 72 -1.05 5.48 3.14
CA ARG A 72 -1.83 6.09 4.21
C ARG A 72 -1.56 7.58 4.20
N GLY A 73 -2.57 8.35 4.52
CA GLY A 73 -2.43 9.80 4.48
C GLY A 73 -3.28 10.48 5.55
N ASN A 74 -3.30 11.80 5.48
CA ASN A 74 -4.04 12.60 6.44
C ASN A 74 -5.54 12.55 6.21
N ILE A 75 -5.95 12.13 5.02
CA ILE A 75 -7.37 11.98 4.74
C ILE A 75 -7.68 10.52 4.88
N GLU A 76 -8.62 10.20 5.74
CA GLU A 76 -8.97 8.82 5.97
C GLU A 76 -9.46 8.18 4.70
N LYS A 77 -9.18 6.90 4.58
CA LYS A 77 -9.71 6.16 3.47
C LYS A 77 -11.21 6.38 3.45
N ASP A 78 -11.70 6.60 2.28
CA ASP A 78 -13.11 6.86 2.13
C ASP A 78 -13.88 5.60 2.46
N GLU A 79 -14.38 5.58 3.68
CA GLU A 79 -15.23 4.51 4.11
C GLU A 79 -16.66 4.82 3.80
N SER A 80 -16.85 5.92 3.11
CA SER A 80 -18.18 6.41 2.84
C SER A 80 -18.98 5.32 2.15
N PRO A 81 -20.09 4.96 2.71
CA PRO A 81 -20.93 3.93 2.09
C PRO A 81 -21.30 4.30 0.68
N SER A 82 -21.44 5.60 0.42
CA SER A 82 -21.84 6.01 -0.91
C SER A 82 -20.81 5.61 -1.95
N LEU A 83 -19.53 5.82 -1.65
CA LEU A 83 -18.52 5.46 -2.63
C LEU A 83 -18.35 3.96 -2.69
N SER A 84 -18.27 3.35 -1.55
CA SER A 84 -18.10 1.93 -1.45
C SER A 84 -19.26 1.20 -2.13
N VAL A 85 -20.46 1.62 -1.77
CA VAL A 85 -21.64 1.03 -2.35
C VAL A 85 -21.69 1.31 -3.84
N PHE A 86 -21.30 2.51 -4.21
CA PHE A 86 -21.29 2.90 -5.59
C PHE A 86 -20.38 1.96 -6.39
N TYR A 87 -19.21 1.70 -5.88
CA TYR A 87 -18.30 0.81 -6.57
C TYR A 87 -18.80 -0.61 -6.60
N THR A 88 -19.40 -1.05 -5.53
CA THR A 88 -20.00 -2.36 -5.50
C THR A 88 -21.07 -2.49 -6.55
N ASN A 89 -21.90 -1.48 -6.61
CA ASN A 89 -22.96 -1.46 -7.61
C ASN A 89 -22.39 -1.34 -8.99
N LYS A 90 -21.33 -0.58 -9.13
CA LYS A 90 -20.68 -0.48 -10.41
C LYS A 90 -20.07 -1.77 -10.82
N GLU A 91 -19.57 -2.52 -9.87
CA GLU A 91 -19.13 -3.84 -10.17
C GLU A 91 -20.20 -4.63 -10.84
N LYS A 92 -21.36 -4.59 -10.25
CA LYS A 92 -22.49 -5.27 -10.82
C LYS A 92 -22.86 -4.69 -12.16
N LEU A 93 -22.77 -3.37 -12.22
CA LEU A 93 -23.07 -2.72 -13.49
C LEU A 93 -22.05 -3.03 -14.54
N LYS A 94 -20.81 -3.14 -14.12
CA LYS A 94 -19.76 -3.48 -15.05
C LYS A 94 -19.93 -4.86 -15.60
N ARG A 95 -20.38 -5.74 -14.78
CA ARG A 95 -20.67 -7.06 -15.26
C ARG A 95 -21.77 -7.04 -16.26
N ILE A 96 -22.59 -6.03 -16.12
CA ILE A 96 -23.62 -5.80 -17.09
C ILE A 96 -23.03 -5.14 -18.31
N ALA A 97 -22.16 -4.22 -18.06
CA ALA A 97 -21.58 -3.46 -19.15
C ALA A 97 -20.52 -4.24 -19.86
#